data_f82fb177b9efa55d0bf8323967aecc24
#
_entry.id   f82fb177b9efa55d0bf8323967aecc24
#
_cell.length_a   1.000
_cell.length_b   1.000
_cell.length_c   1.000
_cell.angle_alpha   90.00
_cell.angle_beta   90.00
_cell.angle_gamma   90.00
#
_symmetry.space_group_name_H-M   'P 1'
#
loop_
_entity.id
_entity.type
_entity.pdbx_description
1 polymer ?
#
loop_
_entity_poly.entity_id
_entity_poly.type
_entity_poly.pdbx_seq_one_letter_code
_entity_poly.pdbx_strand_id
1 'polypeptide(L)'
;MDTFAPWQQRIYAQASAALDAGRLGHALLFCGPAQLGKRAVAERLAQRLLCEHRRADGEPCGVCRGCHLFAAGTHPDYQFVSFIPNKEGTRLRTEIIIDQIRGLSERLSLTAQYSGAQIVIIDPAEAINHAASNALLKTLEEPVPGRYLWLVTAHPSRLSATIRSRCQKLEFRLPLRDEASAWLRARGHAEAAANEALDAARGHPGLAHEWLQGNGLALRREVAGDLAKLARGDAAVADTAQRWAADEDLELRLRHAADLALTEASRLTDPARASSLAAWFDHANRVRDLLRTTVRADLAVIELLLAWRGTGVAGGKTG
;
A
#
# COMPACT_ATOMS: atom_id res chain seq x y z
N MET A 1 4.61 -16.18 16.17
CA MET A 1 3.51 -15.44 15.49
C MET A 1 3.81 -13.98 15.65
N ASP A 2 3.92 -13.24 14.55
CA ASP A 2 4.16 -11.81 14.62
C ASP A 2 2.99 -11.12 15.32
N THR A 3 3.30 -10.36 16.35
CA THR A 3 2.31 -9.58 17.10
C THR A 3 1.86 -8.43 16.21
N PHE A 4 0.56 -8.26 16.03
CA PHE A 4 0.03 -7.12 15.31
C PHE A 4 0.55 -5.80 15.87
N ALA A 5 0.78 -4.84 14.98
CA ALA A 5 0.95 -3.46 15.38
C ALA A 5 -0.34 -2.94 16.05
N PRO A 6 -0.27 -1.97 16.95
CA PRO A 6 -1.45 -1.51 17.70
C PRO A 6 -2.63 -1.09 16.81
N TRP A 7 -2.37 -0.42 15.67
CA TRP A 7 -3.43 -0.06 14.71
C TRP A 7 -4.05 -1.27 14.01
N GLN A 8 -3.26 -2.33 13.74
CA GLN A 8 -3.74 -3.59 13.19
C GLN A 8 -4.60 -4.33 14.23
N GLN A 9 -4.14 -4.35 15.48
CA GLN A 9 -4.85 -4.98 16.59
C GLN A 9 -6.22 -4.35 16.83
N ARG A 10 -6.34 -3.01 16.74
CA ARG A 10 -7.63 -2.32 16.85
C ARG A 10 -8.63 -2.78 15.77
N ILE A 11 -8.20 -2.83 14.52
CA ILE A 11 -9.06 -3.27 13.40
C ILE A 11 -9.41 -4.75 13.53
N TYR A 12 -8.42 -5.58 13.88
CA TYR A 12 -8.65 -7.00 14.11
C TYR A 12 -9.65 -7.26 15.24
N ALA A 13 -9.50 -6.58 16.37
CA ALA A 13 -10.43 -6.69 17.50
C ALA A 13 -11.84 -6.24 17.12
N GLN A 14 -11.98 -5.13 16.38
CA GLN A 14 -13.27 -4.67 15.87
C GLN A 14 -13.95 -5.72 14.98
N ALA A 15 -13.22 -6.29 14.02
CA ALA A 15 -13.73 -7.30 13.11
C ALA A 15 -14.07 -8.61 13.83
N SER A 16 -13.22 -9.02 14.78
CA SER A 16 -13.43 -10.22 15.59
C SER A 16 -14.67 -10.09 16.49
N ALA A 17 -14.86 -8.94 17.14
CA ALA A 17 -16.06 -8.69 17.93
C ALA A 17 -17.34 -8.69 17.07
N ALA A 18 -17.28 -8.17 15.85
CA ALA A 18 -18.40 -8.22 14.92
C ALA A 18 -18.71 -9.67 14.48
N LEU A 19 -17.66 -10.47 14.25
CA LEU A 19 -17.78 -11.90 13.92
C LEU A 19 -18.45 -12.68 15.07
N ASP A 20 -17.97 -12.52 16.29
CA ASP A 20 -18.48 -13.22 17.46
C ASP A 20 -19.94 -12.85 17.78
N ALA A 21 -20.32 -11.62 17.44
CA ALA A 21 -21.70 -11.12 17.57
C ALA A 21 -22.60 -11.49 16.37
N GLY A 22 -22.10 -12.26 15.37
CA GLY A 22 -22.84 -12.61 14.16
C GLY A 22 -23.17 -11.41 13.25
N ARG A 23 -22.46 -10.29 13.39
CA ARG A 23 -22.71 -9.03 12.68
C ARG A 23 -21.63 -8.71 11.64
N LEU A 24 -20.67 -9.63 11.43
CA LEU A 24 -19.67 -9.44 10.40
C LEU A 24 -20.31 -9.60 9.03
N GLY A 25 -20.19 -8.56 8.19
CA GLY A 25 -20.69 -8.60 6.81
C GLY A 25 -19.98 -9.69 5.98
N HIS A 26 -20.69 -10.24 5.00
CA HIS A 26 -20.09 -11.17 4.04
C HIS A 26 -19.01 -10.51 3.17
N ALA A 27 -19.18 -9.22 2.86
CA ALA A 27 -18.24 -8.42 2.09
C ALA A 27 -17.56 -7.38 2.97
N LEU A 28 -16.23 -7.47 3.11
CA LEU A 28 -15.43 -6.51 3.84
C LEU A 28 -14.51 -5.75 2.89
N LEU A 29 -14.31 -4.45 3.17
CA LEU A 29 -13.35 -3.60 2.50
C LEU A 29 -12.29 -3.12 3.50
N PHE A 30 -11.13 -3.76 3.48
CA PHE A 30 -9.94 -3.34 4.22
C PHE A 30 -9.26 -2.21 3.45
N CYS A 31 -9.48 -0.97 3.84
CA CYS A 31 -9.03 0.20 3.09
C CYS A 31 -8.15 1.13 3.94
N GLY A 32 -7.32 1.92 3.27
CA GLY A 32 -6.38 2.86 3.89
C GLY A 32 -4.98 2.78 3.30
N PRO A 33 -4.03 3.60 3.76
CA PRO A 33 -2.68 3.67 3.20
C PRO A 33 -2.02 2.30 3.02
N ALA A 34 -1.17 2.15 1.98
CA ALA A 34 -0.39 0.93 1.75
C ALA A 34 0.46 0.59 2.99
N GLN A 35 1.00 -0.64 3.08
CA GLN A 35 1.98 -1.04 4.11
C GLN A 35 1.54 -0.87 5.59
N LEU A 36 0.26 -0.73 5.87
CA LEU A 36 -0.28 -0.75 7.23
C LEU A 36 -0.70 -2.17 7.70
N GLY A 37 -0.42 -3.20 6.89
CA GLY A 37 -0.70 -4.60 7.22
C GLY A 37 -2.15 -5.01 7.08
N LYS A 38 -2.92 -4.36 6.20
CA LYS A 38 -4.33 -4.69 5.90
C LYS A 38 -4.52 -6.16 5.57
N ARG A 39 -3.66 -6.69 4.68
CA ARG A 39 -3.69 -8.09 4.27
C ARG A 39 -3.46 -9.04 5.45
N ALA A 40 -2.48 -8.78 6.30
CA ALA A 40 -2.20 -9.62 7.47
C ALA A 40 -3.39 -9.71 8.42
N VAL A 41 -4.13 -8.60 8.61
CA VAL A 41 -5.36 -8.59 9.41
C VAL A 41 -6.47 -9.40 8.74
N ALA A 42 -6.65 -9.25 7.42
CA ALA A 42 -7.63 -10.03 6.66
C ALA A 42 -7.32 -11.53 6.72
N GLU A 43 -6.06 -11.93 6.49
CA GLU A 43 -5.63 -13.33 6.56
C GLU A 43 -5.79 -13.92 7.97
N ARG A 44 -5.48 -13.17 9.02
CA ARG A 44 -5.68 -13.64 10.40
C ARG A 44 -7.16 -13.84 10.74
N LEU A 45 -8.01 -12.93 10.27
CA LEU A 45 -9.46 -13.05 10.44
C LEU A 45 -10.01 -14.25 9.64
N ALA A 46 -9.45 -14.51 8.43
CA ALA A 46 -9.78 -15.69 7.64
C ALA A 46 -9.37 -16.97 8.34
N GLN A 47 -8.15 -17.03 8.88
CA GLN A 47 -7.69 -18.17 9.67
C GLN A 47 -8.59 -18.43 10.90
N ARG A 48 -9.08 -17.36 11.56
CA ARG A 48 -10.03 -17.45 12.66
C ARG A 48 -11.35 -18.12 12.24
N LEU A 49 -11.88 -17.75 11.08
CA LEU A 49 -13.11 -18.34 10.52
C LEU A 49 -12.94 -19.80 10.09
N LEU A 50 -11.79 -20.12 9.52
CA LEU A 50 -11.49 -21.46 9.00
C LEU A 50 -10.92 -22.42 10.06
N CYS A 51 -10.65 -21.94 11.27
CA CYS A 51 -10.19 -22.79 12.36
C CYS A 51 -11.32 -23.66 12.89
N GLU A 52 -11.14 -24.97 12.88
CA GLU A 52 -12.10 -25.97 13.37
C GLU A 52 -12.29 -25.91 14.90
N HIS A 53 -11.22 -25.58 15.64
CA HIS A 53 -11.18 -25.58 17.10
C HIS A 53 -10.54 -24.30 17.63
N ARG A 54 -11.29 -23.20 17.66
CA ARG A 54 -10.76 -21.93 18.20
C ARG A 54 -10.41 -22.08 19.68
N ARG A 55 -9.42 -21.34 20.12
CA ARG A 55 -9.06 -21.23 21.53
C ARG A 55 -10.17 -20.52 22.33
N ALA A 56 -10.07 -20.52 23.66
CA ALA A 56 -11.04 -19.85 24.54
C ALA A 56 -11.12 -18.34 24.31
N ASP A 57 -10.02 -17.71 23.85
CA ASP A 57 -9.95 -16.30 23.44
C ASP A 57 -10.53 -16.05 22.04
N GLY A 58 -11.06 -17.09 21.39
CA GLY A 58 -11.61 -17.05 20.05
C GLY A 58 -10.55 -17.07 18.95
N GLU A 59 -9.26 -17.05 19.27
CA GLU A 59 -8.18 -17.07 18.30
C GLU A 59 -8.01 -18.46 17.64
N PRO A 60 -7.43 -18.51 16.40
CA PRO A 60 -7.14 -19.79 15.76
C PRO A 60 -6.20 -20.64 16.63
N CYS A 61 -6.48 -21.94 16.72
CA CYS A 61 -5.68 -22.84 17.56
C CYS A 61 -4.26 -23.07 17.02
N GLY A 62 -4.03 -22.90 15.71
CA GLY A 62 -2.74 -23.12 15.06
C GLY A 62 -2.38 -24.57 14.77
N VAL A 63 -3.14 -25.55 15.32
CA VAL A 63 -2.80 -26.99 15.30
C VAL A 63 -3.83 -27.90 14.66
N CYS A 64 -5.04 -27.43 14.37
CA CYS A 64 -6.04 -28.23 13.65
C CYS A 64 -5.70 -28.33 12.16
N ARG A 65 -6.35 -29.24 11.47
CA ARG A 65 -6.13 -29.47 10.04
C ARG A 65 -6.40 -28.21 9.22
N GLY A 66 -7.47 -27.47 9.49
CA GLY A 66 -7.75 -26.18 8.83
C GLY A 66 -6.63 -25.17 9.03
N CYS A 67 -6.08 -25.02 10.24
CA CYS A 67 -4.94 -24.13 10.49
C CYS A 67 -3.67 -24.54 9.73
N HIS A 68 -3.37 -25.85 9.66
CA HIS A 68 -2.21 -26.34 8.91
C HIS A 68 -2.39 -26.12 7.39
N LEU A 69 -3.55 -26.42 6.83
CA LEU A 69 -3.85 -26.18 5.42
C LEU A 69 -3.80 -24.67 5.08
N PHE A 70 -4.30 -23.82 5.98
CA PHE A 70 -4.22 -22.38 5.80
C PHE A 70 -2.79 -21.89 5.79
N ALA A 71 -1.97 -22.33 6.75
CA ALA A 71 -0.55 -21.96 6.82
C ALA A 71 0.25 -22.46 5.61
N ALA A 72 -0.13 -23.60 5.04
CA ALA A 72 0.48 -24.16 3.82
C ALA A 72 -0.06 -23.48 2.53
N GLY A 73 -1.04 -22.57 2.61
CA GLY A 73 -1.67 -21.95 1.45
C GLY A 73 -2.54 -22.87 0.60
N THR A 74 -2.93 -24.04 1.14
CA THR A 74 -3.64 -25.11 0.42
C THR A 74 -5.04 -25.37 0.96
N HIS A 75 -5.57 -24.49 1.82
CA HIS A 75 -6.93 -24.67 2.37
C HIS A 75 -7.98 -24.58 1.27
N PRO A 76 -8.83 -25.62 1.06
CA PRO A 76 -9.78 -25.64 -0.06
C PRO A 76 -10.85 -24.54 0.04
N ASP A 77 -11.21 -24.12 1.25
CA ASP A 77 -12.20 -23.07 1.50
C ASP A 77 -11.60 -21.67 1.61
N TYR A 78 -10.31 -21.52 1.27
CA TYR A 78 -9.59 -20.23 1.21
C TYR A 78 -9.07 -19.98 -0.19
N GLN A 79 -9.27 -18.78 -0.71
CA GLN A 79 -8.69 -18.34 -1.96
C GLN A 79 -8.11 -16.92 -1.83
N PHE A 80 -6.88 -16.79 -2.28
CA PHE A 80 -6.24 -15.49 -2.45
C PHE A 80 -6.17 -15.13 -3.94
N VAL A 81 -6.68 -13.97 -4.31
CA VAL A 81 -6.70 -13.46 -5.69
C VAL A 81 -5.83 -12.23 -5.78
N SER A 82 -4.83 -12.27 -6.66
CA SER A 82 -3.91 -11.19 -6.93
C SER A 82 -3.49 -11.22 -8.41
N PHE A 83 -2.43 -10.48 -8.74
CA PHE A 83 -1.85 -10.50 -10.08
C PHE A 83 -1.38 -11.91 -10.46
N ILE A 84 -1.69 -12.31 -11.68
CA ILE A 84 -1.23 -13.57 -12.27
C ILE A 84 -0.28 -13.27 -13.44
N PRO A 85 0.57 -14.24 -13.85
CA PRO A 85 1.38 -14.10 -15.05
C PRO A 85 0.52 -13.79 -16.29
N ASN A 86 1.09 -13.05 -17.23
CA ASN A 86 0.49 -12.87 -18.55
C ASN A 86 0.48 -14.22 -19.31
N LYS A 87 -0.15 -14.24 -20.49
CA LYS A 87 -0.27 -15.49 -21.28
C LYS A 87 1.09 -16.10 -21.66
N GLU A 88 2.12 -15.27 -21.76
CA GLU A 88 3.47 -15.67 -22.13
C GLU A 88 4.33 -16.08 -20.92
N GLY A 89 3.83 -15.87 -19.68
CA GLY A 89 4.55 -16.17 -18.44
C GLY A 89 5.76 -15.24 -18.16
N THR A 90 5.94 -14.18 -18.96
CA THR A 90 7.13 -13.31 -18.91
C THR A 90 7.05 -12.22 -17.85
N ARG A 91 5.83 -11.80 -17.46
CA ARG A 91 5.59 -10.75 -16.45
C ARG A 91 4.24 -10.95 -15.77
N LEU A 92 4.09 -10.39 -14.59
CA LEU A 92 2.79 -10.31 -13.94
C LEU A 92 1.89 -9.31 -14.67
N ARG A 93 0.60 -9.61 -14.74
CA ARG A 93 -0.41 -8.65 -15.18
C ARG A 93 -0.48 -7.48 -14.20
N THR A 94 -0.93 -6.36 -14.67
CA THR A 94 -1.18 -5.16 -13.86
C THR A 94 -2.64 -5.03 -13.43
N GLU A 95 -3.48 -5.96 -13.86
CA GLU A 95 -4.92 -5.98 -13.58
C GLU A 95 -5.40 -7.38 -13.19
N ILE A 96 -6.44 -7.41 -12.36
CA ILE A 96 -7.23 -8.61 -12.05
C ILE A 96 -8.35 -8.68 -13.09
N ILE A 97 -8.37 -9.78 -13.85
CA ILE A 97 -9.21 -9.95 -15.01
C ILE A 97 -10.49 -10.73 -14.69
N ILE A 98 -11.48 -10.63 -15.59
CA ILE A 98 -12.80 -11.24 -15.43
C ILE A 98 -12.74 -12.76 -15.18
N ASP A 99 -11.81 -13.49 -15.81
CA ASP A 99 -11.71 -14.94 -15.66
C ASP A 99 -11.35 -15.36 -14.23
N GLN A 100 -10.53 -14.54 -13.53
CA GLN A 100 -10.23 -14.76 -12.12
C GLN A 100 -11.48 -14.57 -11.25
N ILE A 101 -12.33 -13.58 -11.57
CA ILE A 101 -13.57 -13.30 -10.84
C ILE A 101 -14.63 -14.37 -11.13
N ARG A 102 -14.73 -14.87 -12.36
CA ARG A 102 -15.62 -15.99 -12.68
C ARG A 102 -15.23 -17.26 -11.93
N GLY A 103 -13.94 -17.60 -11.94
CA GLY A 103 -13.43 -18.77 -11.22
C GLY A 103 -13.65 -18.68 -9.69
N LEU A 104 -13.53 -17.48 -9.07
CA LEU A 104 -13.87 -17.33 -7.66
C LEU A 104 -15.38 -17.47 -7.40
N SER A 105 -16.24 -16.93 -8.29
CA SER A 105 -17.70 -17.04 -8.13
C SER A 105 -18.17 -18.48 -8.25
N GLU A 106 -17.61 -19.26 -9.18
CA GLU A 106 -17.85 -20.70 -9.30
C GLU A 106 -17.45 -21.44 -8.02
N ARG A 107 -16.28 -21.15 -7.46
CA ARG A 107 -15.82 -21.75 -6.19
C ARG A 107 -16.74 -21.40 -5.01
N LEU A 108 -17.14 -20.14 -4.88
CA LEU A 108 -18.05 -19.70 -3.83
C LEU A 108 -19.45 -20.32 -3.96
N SER A 109 -19.85 -20.87 -5.11
CA SER A 109 -21.09 -21.61 -5.29
C SER A 109 -21.03 -23.06 -4.77
N LEU A 110 -19.82 -23.59 -4.56
CA LEU A 110 -19.63 -24.95 -4.04
C LEU A 110 -19.87 -25.00 -2.53
N THR A 111 -20.06 -26.19 -1.99
CA THR A 111 -20.18 -26.41 -0.54
C THR A 111 -18.80 -26.30 0.13
N ALA A 112 -18.73 -25.63 1.27
CA ALA A 112 -17.51 -25.59 2.08
C ALA A 112 -17.11 -26.99 2.54
N GLN A 113 -15.81 -27.31 2.52
CA GLN A 113 -15.33 -28.66 2.82
C GLN A 113 -15.04 -28.90 4.31
N TYR A 114 -14.80 -27.85 5.10
CA TYR A 114 -14.42 -27.98 6.49
C TYR A 114 -15.34 -27.19 7.45
N SER A 115 -15.04 -25.93 7.72
CA SER A 115 -15.66 -25.14 8.80
C SER A 115 -17.01 -24.51 8.45
N GLY A 116 -17.61 -24.85 7.30
CA GLY A 116 -18.86 -24.24 6.83
C GLY A 116 -18.72 -22.83 6.27
N ALA A 117 -17.49 -22.27 6.28
CA ALA A 117 -17.16 -20.97 5.71
C ALA A 117 -16.26 -21.11 4.48
N GLN A 118 -16.47 -20.25 3.48
CA GLN A 118 -15.52 -20.06 2.37
C GLN A 118 -15.13 -18.58 2.30
N ILE A 119 -13.85 -18.33 2.09
CA ILE A 119 -13.30 -16.98 2.13
C ILE A 119 -12.47 -16.73 0.88
N VAL A 120 -12.76 -15.62 0.22
CA VAL A 120 -11.93 -15.07 -0.85
C VAL A 120 -11.38 -13.71 -0.41
N ILE A 121 -10.06 -13.53 -0.52
CA ILE A 121 -9.40 -12.24 -0.36
C ILE A 121 -8.87 -11.79 -1.71
N ILE A 122 -9.20 -10.56 -2.11
CA ILE A 122 -8.69 -9.92 -3.33
C ILE A 122 -7.77 -8.77 -2.93
N ASP A 123 -6.49 -8.85 -3.32
CA ASP A 123 -5.45 -7.85 -3.01
C ASP A 123 -4.44 -7.72 -4.18
N PRO A 124 -4.30 -6.55 -4.80
CA PRO A 124 -4.99 -5.28 -4.54
C PRO A 124 -6.34 -5.17 -5.26
N ALA A 125 -7.40 -4.82 -4.54
CA ALA A 125 -8.75 -4.77 -5.12
C ALA A 125 -8.92 -3.62 -6.14
N GLU A 126 -8.17 -2.53 -6.02
CA GLU A 126 -8.16 -1.44 -7.00
C GLU A 126 -7.62 -1.82 -8.38
N ALA A 127 -6.99 -2.99 -8.49
CA ALA A 127 -6.51 -3.52 -9.77
C ALA A 127 -7.58 -4.34 -10.52
N ILE A 128 -8.76 -4.52 -9.96
CA ILE A 128 -9.89 -5.18 -10.62
C ILE A 128 -10.31 -4.32 -11.82
N ASN A 129 -10.22 -4.87 -13.05
CA ASN A 129 -10.63 -4.13 -14.23
C ASN A 129 -12.16 -4.00 -14.34
N HIS A 130 -12.64 -3.17 -15.27
CA HIS A 130 -14.06 -2.84 -15.39
C HIS A 130 -14.94 -4.07 -15.61
N ALA A 131 -14.54 -5.00 -16.48
CA ALA A 131 -15.30 -6.21 -16.77
C ALA A 131 -15.37 -7.15 -15.55
N ALA A 132 -14.25 -7.31 -14.83
CA ALA A 132 -14.15 -8.07 -13.60
C ALA A 132 -14.98 -7.43 -12.46
N SER A 133 -14.96 -6.09 -12.37
CA SER A 133 -15.75 -5.33 -11.41
C SER A 133 -17.25 -5.60 -11.56
N ASN A 134 -17.77 -5.58 -12.79
CA ASN A 134 -19.18 -5.89 -13.07
C ASN A 134 -19.55 -7.35 -12.74
N ALA A 135 -18.67 -8.30 -13.05
CA ALA A 135 -18.88 -9.69 -12.69
C ALA A 135 -18.95 -9.93 -11.17
N LEU A 136 -18.17 -9.14 -10.40
CA LEU A 136 -18.11 -9.23 -8.93
C LEU A 136 -19.40 -8.75 -8.26
N LEU A 137 -20.13 -7.81 -8.89
CA LEU A 137 -21.36 -7.24 -8.31
C LEU A 137 -22.39 -8.29 -7.96
N LYS A 138 -22.58 -9.30 -8.81
CA LYS A 138 -23.54 -10.39 -8.55
C LYS A 138 -23.22 -11.12 -7.24
N THR A 139 -21.95 -11.44 -6.99
CA THR A 139 -21.50 -12.11 -5.75
C THR A 139 -21.68 -11.21 -4.53
N LEU A 140 -21.57 -9.89 -4.69
CA LEU A 140 -21.79 -8.92 -3.62
C LEU A 140 -23.27 -8.68 -3.29
N GLU A 141 -24.16 -8.82 -4.28
CA GLU A 141 -25.59 -8.56 -4.13
C GLU A 141 -26.38 -9.78 -3.64
N GLU A 142 -25.92 -10.98 -3.98
CA GLU A 142 -26.57 -12.24 -3.65
C GLU A 142 -25.69 -13.10 -2.73
N PRO A 143 -25.49 -12.69 -1.47
CA PRO A 143 -24.61 -13.42 -0.57
C PRO A 143 -25.20 -14.78 -0.20
N VAL A 144 -24.41 -15.82 -0.34
CA VAL A 144 -24.72 -17.15 0.18
C VAL A 144 -24.21 -17.24 1.62
N PRO A 145 -24.99 -17.77 2.58
CA PRO A 145 -24.54 -17.93 3.95
C PRO A 145 -23.20 -18.68 4.06
N GLY A 146 -22.31 -18.19 4.94
CA GLY A 146 -20.97 -18.75 5.10
C GLY A 146 -19.99 -18.42 3.97
N ARG A 147 -20.32 -17.52 3.05
CA ARG A 147 -19.43 -17.06 1.98
C ARG A 147 -18.97 -15.65 2.26
N TYR A 148 -17.67 -15.45 2.21
CA TYR A 148 -17.03 -14.17 2.55
C TYR A 148 -16.16 -13.71 1.39
N LEU A 149 -16.39 -12.47 0.97
CA LEU A 149 -15.61 -11.80 -0.07
C LEU A 149 -14.97 -10.54 0.49
N TRP A 150 -13.65 -10.56 0.65
CA TRP A 150 -12.92 -9.49 1.29
C TRP A 150 -11.98 -8.80 0.30
N LEU A 151 -12.06 -7.50 0.27
CA LEU A 151 -11.31 -6.63 -0.63
C LEU A 151 -10.25 -5.86 0.17
N VAL A 152 -9.01 -5.90 -0.27
CA VAL A 152 -7.90 -5.15 0.33
C VAL A 152 -7.46 -4.09 -0.67
N THR A 153 -7.47 -2.81 -0.26
CA THR A 153 -7.13 -1.70 -1.16
C THR A 153 -6.33 -0.60 -0.45
N ALA A 154 -5.36 -0.02 -1.15
CA ALA A 154 -4.70 1.22 -0.76
C ALA A 154 -5.40 2.46 -1.36
N HIS A 155 -6.15 2.29 -2.43
CA HIS A 155 -6.79 3.36 -3.19
C HIS A 155 -8.30 3.13 -3.33
N PRO A 156 -9.10 3.27 -2.24
CA PRO A 156 -10.53 2.97 -2.28
C PRO A 156 -11.30 3.82 -3.28
N SER A 157 -10.80 5.01 -3.65
CA SER A 157 -11.41 5.86 -4.68
C SER A 157 -11.34 5.28 -6.10
N ARG A 158 -10.41 4.36 -6.36
CA ARG A 158 -10.30 3.65 -7.65
C ARG A 158 -11.31 2.51 -7.80
N LEU A 159 -11.89 2.04 -6.70
CA LEU A 159 -13.01 1.09 -6.74
C LEU A 159 -14.31 1.80 -7.13
N SER A 160 -15.17 1.12 -7.88
CA SER A 160 -16.48 1.66 -8.21
C SER A 160 -17.30 1.97 -6.95
N ALA A 161 -18.11 3.02 -7.00
CA ALA A 161 -19.00 3.37 -5.89
C ALA A 161 -19.94 2.21 -5.54
N THR A 162 -20.36 1.45 -6.55
CA THR A 162 -21.24 0.29 -6.42
C THR A 162 -20.62 -0.83 -5.57
N ILE A 163 -19.33 -1.15 -5.78
CA ILE A 163 -18.62 -2.12 -4.93
C ILE A 163 -18.47 -1.57 -3.51
N ARG A 164 -18.03 -0.32 -3.39
CA ARG A 164 -17.77 0.30 -2.07
C ARG A 164 -19.00 0.40 -1.19
N SER A 165 -20.18 0.62 -1.78
CA SER A 165 -21.44 0.74 -1.04
C SER A 165 -21.95 -0.60 -0.49
N ARG A 166 -21.52 -1.73 -1.07
CA ARG A 166 -21.91 -3.08 -0.67
C ARG A 166 -20.96 -3.74 0.32
N CYS A 167 -19.85 -3.10 0.62
CA CYS A 167 -18.85 -3.63 1.54
C CYS A 167 -18.91 -2.92 2.90
N GLN A 168 -18.84 -3.68 3.97
CA GLN A 168 -18.57 -3.14 5.31
C GLN A 168 -17.12 -2.70 5.37
N LYS A 169 -16.88 -1.41 5.68
CA LYS A 169 -15.54 -0.83 5.68
C LYS A 169 -14.80 -1.09 6.99
N LEU A 170 -13.55 -1.51 6.87
CA LEU A 170 -12.56 -1.57 7.92
C LEU A 170 -11.42 -0.62 7.53
N GLU A 171 -11.44 0.58 8.10
CA GLU A 171 -10.55 1.67 7.69
C GLU A 171 -9.28 1.68 8.52
N PHE A 172 -8.13 1.51 7.86
CA PHE A 172 -6.81 1.67 8.43
C PHE A 172 -6.38 3.14 8.31
N ARG A 173 -6.02 3.73 9.41
CA ARG A 173 -5.48 5.10 9.50
C ARG A 173 -4.04 5.05 9.95
N LEU A 174 -3.30 6.09 9.58
CA LEU A 174 -1.95 6.27 10.14
C LEU A 174 -2.07 6.38 11.67
N PRO A 175 -1.22 5.67 12.41
CA PRO A 175 -1.18 5.80 13.86
C PRO A 175 -0.65 7.16 14.30
N LEU A 176 -0.83 7.50 15.56
CA LEU A 176 -0.15 8.64 16.16
C LEU A 176 1.37 8.46 16.09
N ARG A 177 2.11 9.57 16.03
CA ARG A 177 3.57 9.57 15.91
C ARG A 177 4.24 8.72 16.98
N ASP A 178 3.82 8.88 18.24
CA ASP A 178 4.41 8.14 19.37
C ASP A 178 4.18 6.63 19.24
N GLU A 179 3.01 6.22 18.80
CA GLU A 179 2.67 4.81 18.54
C GLU A 179 3.52 4.24 17.40
N ALA A 180 3.70 5.00 16.31
CA ALA A 180 4.55 4.62 15.19
C ALA A 180 6.03 4.52 15.60
N SER A 181 6.53 5.48 16.37
CA SER A 181 7.91 5.49 16.89
C SER A 181 8.16 4.31 17.83
N ALA A 182 7.25 4.05 18.78
CA ALA A 182 7.34 2.90 19.68
C ALA A 182 7.37 1.57 18.93
N TRP A 183 6.54 1.44 17.89
CA TRP A 183 6.50 0.25 17.04
C TRP A 183 7.81 0.03 16.26
N LEU A 184 8.43 1.09 15.73
CA LEU A 184 9.73 1.00 15.05
C LEU A 184 10.85 0.63 16.03
N ARG A 185 10.87 1.22 17.24
CA ARG A 185 11.83 0.87 18.29
C ARG A 185 11.70 -0.60 18.73
N ALA A 186 10.48 -1.09 18.86
CA ALA A 186 10.23 -2.51 19.19
C ALA A 186 10.77 -3.48 18.11
N ARG A 187 11.04 -2.97 16.88
CA ARG A 187 11.67 -3.71 15.78
C ARG A 187 13.18 -3.53 15.70
N GLY A 188 13.80 -2.94 16.74
CA GLY A 188 15.23 -2.79 16.85
C GLY A 188 15.82 -1.54 16.22
N HIS A 189 14.98 -0.61 15.72
CA HIS A 189 15.49 0.65 15.17
C HIS A 189 15.83 1.66 16.28
N ALA A 190 16.99 2.33 16.14
CA ALA A 190 17.38 3.39 17.06
C ALA A 190 16.39 4.55 16.99
N GLU A 191 16.12 5.22 18.13
CA GLU A 191 15.09 6.25 18.24
C GLU A 191 15.31 7.42 17.28
N ALA A 192 16.57 7.89 17.13
CA ALA A 192 16.91 8.98 16.21
C ALA A 192 16.61 8.58 14.75
N ALA A 193 16.98 7.36 14.33
CA ALA A 193 16.73 6.86 12.99
C ALA A 193 15.23 6.62 12.75
N ALA A 194 14.51 6.11 13.73
CA ALA A 194 13.05 5.92 13.67
C ALA A 194 12.32 7.26 13.48
N ASN A 195 12.72 8.28 14.21
CA ASN A 195 12.14 9.61 14.09
C ASN A 195 12.46 10.27 12.75
N GLU A 196 13.71 10.18 12.27
CA GLU A 196 14.10 10.65 10.93
C GLU A 196 13.28 9.96 9.83
N ALA A 197 13.13 8.63 9.92
CA ALA A 197 12.36 7.86 8.95
C ALA A 197 10.87 8.21 8.98
N LEU A 198 10.29 8.41 10.16
CA LEU A 198 8.89 8.84 10.29
C LEU A 198 8.67 10.24 9.74
N ASP A 199 9.60 11.17 9.95
CA ASP A 199 9.52 12.51 9.35
C ASP A 199 9.58 12.42 7.83
N ALA A 200 10.52 11.64 7.30
CA ALA A 200 10.64 11.38 5.87
C ALA A 200 9.42 10.69 5.28
N ALA A 201 8.81 9.76 6.02
CA ALA A 201 7.62 9.00 5.62
C ALA A 201 6.30 9.69 6.02
N ARG A 202 6.33 10.93 6.53
CA ARG A 202 5.14 11.68 6.98
C ARG A 202 4.27 10.90 7.97
N GLY A 203 4.92 10.29 8.96
CA GLY A 203 4.25 9.51 9.99
C GLY A 203 3.82 8.11 9.56
N HIS A 204 4.20 7.66 8.36
CA HIS A 204 3.82 6.34 7.85
C HIS A 204 4.78 5.23 8.34
N PRO A 205 4.38 4.39 9.34
CA PRO A 205 5.31 3.47 10.00
C PRO A 205 5.82 2.36 9.08
N GLY A 206 4.96 1.81 8.22
CA GLY A 206 5.36 0.74 7.29
C GLY A 206 6.40 1.20 6.29
N LEU A 207 6.23 2.40 5.75
CA LEU A 207 7.17 3.00 4.82
C LEU A 207 8.47 3.39 5.52
N ALA A 208 8.39 3.96 6.73
CA ALA A 208 9.56 4.26 7.55
C ALA A 208 10.38 3.00 7.87
N HIS A 209 9.71 1.89 8.18
CA HIS A 209 10.35 0.59 8.43
C HIS A 209 11.07 0.06 7.20
N GLU A 210 10.43 0.10 6.03
CA GLU A 210 11.04 -0.30 4.77
C GLU A 210 12.31 0.50 4.46
N TRP A 211 12.27 1.82 4.64
CA TRP A 211 13.43 2.68 4.41
C TRP A 211 14.55 2.50 5.43
N LEU A 212 14.22 2.06 6.65
CA LEU A 212 15.21 1.71 7.67
C LEU A 212 15.85 0.34 7.43
N GLN A 213 15.13 -0.60 6.83
CA GLN A 213 15.67 -1.91 6.47
C GLN A 213 16.51 -1.87 5.18
N GLY A 214 16.14 -0.99 4.25
CA GLY A 214 16.84 -0.79 2.98
C GLY A 214 17.73 0.45 3.01
N ASN A 215 18.00 1.01 1.81
CA ASN A 215 18.79 2.21 1.66
C ASN A 215 17.94 3.47 1.47
N GLY A 216 16.62 3.42 1.67
CA GLY A 216 15.69 4.51 1.34
C GLY A 216 16.02 5.85 2.00
N LEU A 217 16.51 5.85 3.26
CA LEU A 217 16.96 7.10 3.92
C LEU A 217 18.28 7.62 3.35
N ALA A 218 19.22 6.73 3.01
CA ALA A 218 20.48 7.14 2.37
C ALA A 218 20.19 7.76 1.00
N LEU A 219 19.32 7.13 0.22
CA LEU A 219 18.86 7.64 -1.06
C LEU A 219 18.17 9.01 -0.93
N ARG A 220 17.33 9.22 0.11
CA ARG A 220 16.71 10.52 0.38
C ARG A 220 17.76 11.61 0.64
N ARG A 221 18.80 11.32 1.42
CA ARG A 221 19.89 12.25 1.68
C ARG A 221 20.69 12.58 0.42
N GLU A 222 20.94 11.55 -0.43
CA GLU A 222 21.60 11.75 -1.72
C GLU A 222 20.76 12.66 -2.63
N VAL A 223 19.45 12.41 -2.76
CA VAL A 223 18.52 13.23 -3.54
C VAL A 223 18.51 14.68 -3.02
N ALA A 224 18.45 14.86 -1.71
CA ALA A 224 18.51 16.21 -1.12
C ALA A 224 19.82 16.93 -1.47
N GLY A 225 20.95 16.21 -1.41
CA GLY A 225 22.27 16.75 -1.81
C GLY A 225 22.33 17.12 -3.30
N ASP A 226 21.78 16.28 -4.16
CA ASP A 226 21.71 16.54 -5.61
C ASP A 226 20.85 17.78 -5.92
N LEU A 227 19.66 17.88 -5.34
CA LEU A 227 18.77 19.02 -5.51
C LEU A 227 19.44 20.32 -5.01
N ALA A 228 20.15 20.27 -3.88
CA ALA A 228 20.87 21.42 -3.36
C ALA A 228 22.03 21.84 -4.29
N LYS A 229 22.81 20.90 -4.84
CA LYS A 229 23.87 21.19 -5.81
C LYS A 229 23.32 21.80 -7.10
N LEU A 230 22.23 21.23 -7.63
CA LEU A 230 21.55 21.75 -8.81
C LEU A 230 21.05 23.18 -8.62
N ALA A 231 20.47 23.47 -7.45
CA ALA A 231 19.97 24.80 -7.12
C ALA A 231 21.09 25.86 -7.06
N ARG A 232 22.29 25.47 -6.60
CA ARG A 232 23.47 26.37 -6.58
C ARG A 232 24.21 26.45 -7.90
N GLY A 233 23.91 25.56 -8.86
CA GLY A 233 24.65 25.45 -10.12
C GLY A 233 25.95 24.63 -10.01
N ASP A 234 26.17 23.93 -8.89
CA ASP A 234 27.37 23.14 -8.60
C ASP A 234 27.35 21.75 -9.31
N ALA A 235 26.24 21.40 -9.96
CA ALA A 235 26.09 20.16 -10.69
C ALA A 235 25.41 20.40 -12.05
N ALA A 236 25.82 19.61 -13.08
CA ALA A 236 25.17 19.60 -14.37
C ALA A 236 23.84 18.81 -14.31
N VAL A 237 22.79 19.40 -14.87
CA VAL A 237 21.46 18.76 -14.90
C VAL A 237 21.50 17.45 -15.71
N ALA A 238 22.18 17.44 -16.86
CA ALA A 238 22.26 16.29 -17.74
C ALA A 238 22.91 15.08 -17.04
N ASP A 239 24.04 15.29 -16.35
CA ASP A 239 24.77 14.23 -15.65
C ASP A 239 23.95 13.67 -14.47
N THR A 240 23.30 14.56 -13.73
CA THR A 240 22.44 14.17 -12.60
C THR A 240 21.23 13.38 -13.09
N ALA A 241 20.59 13.83 -14.17
CA ALA A 241 19.43 13.17 -14.74
C ALA A 241 19.80 11.79 -15.33
N GLN A 242 20.93 11.67 -16.00
CA GLN A 242 21.41 10.40 -16.55
C GLN A 242 21.69 9.41 -15.41
N ARG A 243 22.34 9.84 -14.33
CA ARG A 243 22.59 9.01 -13.15
C ARG A 243 21.29 8.56 -12.50
N TRP A 244 20.32 9.46 -12.32
CA TRP A 244 19.01 9.10 -11.75
C TRP A 244 18.25 8.13 -12.66
N ALA A 245 18.24 8.36 -13.99
CA ALA A 245 17.52 7.51 -14.92
C ALA A 245 18.12 6.10 -15.08
N ALA A 246 19.40 5.94 -14.79
CA ALA A 246 20.09 4.64 -14.81
C ALA A 246 19.90 3.85 -13.48
N ASP A 247 19.33 4.46 -12.45
CA ASP A 247 19.14 3.83 -11.13
C ASP A 247 17.87 2.98 -11.14
N GLU A 248 17.95 1.78 -10.59
CA GLU A 248 16.79 0.90 -10.39
C GLU A 248 15.75 1.53 -9.45
N ASP A 249 16.19 2.39 -8.51
CA ASP A 249 15.35 3.10 -7.55
C ASP A 249 14.84 4.47 -8.07
N LEU A 250 14.81 4.71 -9.39
CA LEU A 250 14.37 5.99 -9.96
C LEU A 250 13.00 6.45 -9.43
N GLU A 251 12.02 5.55 -9.32
CA GLU A 251 10.68 5.91 -8.80
C GLU A 251 10.77 6.42 -7.35
N LEU A 252 11.63 5.81 -6.52
CA LEU A 252 11.86 6.22 -5.14
C LEU A 252 12.62 7.55 -5.07
N ARG A 253 13.61 7.77 -5.94
CA ARG A 253 14.31 9.08 -6.07
C ARG A 253 13.33 10.21 -6.36
N LEU A 254 12.46 10.03 -7.35
CA LEU A 254 11.44 11.02 -7.72
C LEU A 254 10.42 11.25 -6.59
N ARG A 255 10.06 10.20 -5.87
CA ARG A 255 9.20 10.32 -4.69
C ARG A 255 9.86 11.16 -3.60
N HIS A 256 11.12 10.88 -3.28
CA HIS A 256 11.89 11.67 -2.31
C HIS A 256 12.05 13.12 -2.75
N ALA A 257 12.34 13.36 -4.01
CA ALA A 257 12.45 14.69 -4.57
C ALA A 257 11.16 15.49 -4.46
N ALA A 258 10.03 14.89 -4.84
CA ALA A 258 8.71 15.49 -4.68
C ALA A 258 8.41 15.83 -3.21
N ASP A 259 8.68 14.90 -2.30
CA ASP A 259 8.43 15.08 -0.87
C ASP A 259 9.31 16.19 -0.26
N LEU A 260 10.58 16.29 -0.68
CA LEU A 260 11.48 17.36 -0.26
C LEU A 260 10.99 18.72 -0.74
N ALA A 261 10.53 18.84 -1.99
CA ALA A 261 9.95 20.07 -2.52
C ALA A 261 8.73 20.53 -1.72
N LEU A 262 7.83 19.61 -1.39
CA LEU A 262 6.64 19.94 -0.60
C LEU A 262 7.00 20.31 0.85
N THR A 263 8.02 19.66 1.44
CA THR A 263 8.52 20.00 2.78
C THR A 263 9.13 21.40 2.79
N GLU A 264 9.87 21.76 1.75
CA GLU A 264 10.41 23.11 1.59
C GLU A 264 9.29 24.14 1.38
N ALA A 265 8.33 23.86 0.51
CA ALA A 265 7.18 24.73 0.25
C ALA A 265 6.40 25.06 1.54
N SER A 266 6.21 24.07 2.43
CA SER A 266 5.48 24.26 3.68
C SER A 266 6.18 25.16 4.71
N ARG A 267 7.47 25.42 4.54
CA ARG A 267 8.29 26.28 5.41
C ARG A 267 8.39 27.71 4.91
N LEU A 268 7.98 27.96 3.67
CA LEU A 268 8.10 29.27 3.04
C LEU A 268 6.91 30.17 3.41
N THR A 269 7.24 31.44 3.64
CA THR A 269 6.24 32.52 3.81
C THR A 269 5.95 33.25 2.50
N ASP A 270 6.79 33.10 1.48
CA ASP A 270 6.60 33.67 0.14
C ASP A 270 5.62 32.82 -0.67
N PRO A 271 4.42 33.32 -0.99
CA PRO A 271 3.40 32.57 -1.71
C PRO A 271 3.82 32.19 -3.14
N ALA A 272 4.56 33.04 -3.84
CA ALA A 272 4.99 32.79 -5.22
C ALA A 272 5.95 31.62 -5.28
N ARG A 273 6.92 31.58 -4.38
CA ARG A 273 7.89 30.51 -4.27
C ARG A 273 7.26 29.21 -3.78
N ALA A 274 6.35 29.27 -2.80
CA ALA A 274 5.60 28.11 -2.34
C ALA A 274 4.77 27.49 -3.47
N SER A 275 4.09 28.34 -4.30
CA SER A 275 3.34 27.91 -5.48
C SER A 275 4.23 27.25 -6.54
N SER A 276 5.42 27.80 -6.79
CA SER A 276 6.40 27.22 -7.72
C SER A 276 6.85 25.83 -7.29
N LEU A 277 7.14 25.62 -6.01
CA LEU A 277 7.50 24.30 -5.47
C LEU A 277 6.34 23.33 -5.47
N ALA A 278 5.11 23.79 -5.23
CA ALA A 278 3.91 22.96 -5.36
C ALA A 278 3.69 22.50 -6.81
N ALA A 279 3.86 23.39 -7.78
CA ALA A 279 3.79 23.02 -9.20
C ALA A 279 4.90 22.03 -9.58
N TRP A 280 6.09 22.18 -9.05
CA TRP A 280 7.18 21.23 -9.26
C TRP A 280 6.88 19.87 -8.61
N PHE A 281 6.30 19.82 -7.42
CA PHE A 281 5.80 18.59 -6.79
C PHE A 281 4.83 17.84 -7.70
N ASP A 282 3.85 18.54 -8.27
CA ASP A 282 2.90 17.95 -9.19
C ASP A 282 3.58 17.44 -10.47
N HIS A 283 4.59 18.17 -10.97
CA HIS A 283 5.39 17.75 -12.11
C HIS A 283 6.17 16.47 -11.80
N ALA A 284 6.82 16.38 -10.65
CA ALA A 284 7.55 15.18 -10.22
C ALA A 284 6.65 13.96 -10.13
N ASN A 285 5.42 14.12 -9.61
CA ASN A 285 4.45 13.03 -9.56
C ASN A 285 3.97 12.62 -10.96
N ARG A 286 3.73 13.56 -11.87
CA ARG A 286 3.42 13.25 -13.28
C ARG A 286 4.54 12.48 -13.96
N VAL A 287 5.80 12.86 -13.76
CA VAL A 287 6.96 12.12 -14.28
C VAL A 287 6.96 10.69 -13.75
N ARG A 288 6.70 10.47 -12.45
CA ARG A 288 6.57 9.11 -11.87
C ARG A 288 5.49 8.27 -12.55
N ASP A 289 4.33 8.86 -12.83
CA ASP A 289 3.25 8.16 -13.53
C ASP A 289 3.64 7.83 -14.98
N LEU A 290 4.38 8.71 -15.66
CA LEU A 290 4.89 8.49 -17.00
C LEU A 290 5.93 7.37 -17.11
N LEU A 291 6.69 7.07 -16.05
CA LEU A 291 7.63 5.95 -16.02
C LEU A 291 6.97 4.57 -16.24
N ARG A 292 5.66 4.50 -16.04
CA ARG A 292 4.86 3.29 -16.32
C ARG A 292 4.50 3.13 -17.81
N THR A 293 4.87 4.10 -18.62
CA THR A 293 4.64 4.12 -20.07
C THR A 293 5.95 3.93 -20.84
N THR A 294 5.91 4.05 -22.15
CA THR A 294 7.10 3.92 -23.03
C THR A 294 7.93 5.21 -23.15
N VAL A 295 7.75 6.16 -22.23
CA VAL A 295 8.49 7.43 -22.24
C VAL A 295 9.96 7.21 -21.89
N ARG A 296 10.84 7.95 -22.53
CA ARG A 296 12.28 7.99 -22.20
C ARG A 296 12.47 8.65 -20.84
N ALA A 297 12.85 7.87 -19.85
CA ALA A 297 13.01 8.32 -18.47
C ALA A 297 14.06 9.44 -18.33
N ASP A 298 15.18 9.35 -19.07
CA ASP A 298 16.26 10.34 -19.05
C ASP A 298 15.77 11.73 -19.45
N LEU A 299 14.96 11.84 -20.51
CA LEU A 299 14.42 13.13 -20.97
C LEU A 299 13.40 13.72 -19.97
N ALA A 300 12.52 12.89 -19.43
CA ALA A 300 11.55 13.34 -18.45
C ALA A 300 12.22 13.83 -17.15
N VAL A 301 13.28 13.17 -16.71
CA VAL A 301 14.07 13.59 -15.55
C VAL A 301 14.87 14.87 -15.84
N ILE A 302 15.46 15.02 -17.04
CA ILE A 302 16.12 16.26 -17.44
C ILE A 302 15.16 17.44 -17.34
N GLU A 303 13.98 17.33 -17.93
CA GLU A 303 12.97 18.40 -17.91
C GLU A 303 12.60 18.77 -16.46
N LEU A 304 12.36 17.76 -15.62
CA LEU A 304 12.04 17.96 -14.21
C LEU A 304 13.16 18.70 -13.46
N LEU A 305 14.43 18.28 -13.64
CA LEU A 305 15.57 18.89 -12.94
C LEU A 305 15.92 20.28 -13.48
N LEU A 306 15.66 20.57 -14.78
CA LEU A 306 15.74 21.93 -15.31
C LEU A 306 14.72 22.86 -14.64
N ALA A 307 13.47 22.37 -14.48
CA ALA A 307 12.44 23.13 -13.79
C ALA A 307 12.80 23.41 -12.31
N TRP A 308 13.53 22.48 -11.64
CA TRP A 308 14.01 22.68 -10.27
C TRP A 308 14.88 23.92 -10.11
N ARG A 309 15.79 24.17 -11.04
CA ARG A 309 16.65 25.37 -11.02
C ARG A 309 15.87 26.67 -11.10
N GLY A 310 14.70 26.64 -11.78
CA GLY A 310 13.80 27.79 -11.90
C GLY A 310 12.98 28.08 -10.64
N THR A 311 12.93 27.18 -9.64
CA THR A 311 12.12 27.37 -8.42
C THR A 311 12.73 28.38 -7.43
N GLY A 312 13.93 28.90 -7.68
CA GLY A 312 14.57 29.92 -6.83
C GLY A 312 15.05 29.40 -5.47
N VAL A 313 15.19 28.10 -5.27
CA VAL A 313 15.62 27.49 -3.99
C VAL A 313 17.04 27.94 -3.56
N ALA A 314 17.87 28.44 -4.47
CA ALA A 314 19.25 28.87 -4.21
C ALA A 314 19.42 30.28 -3.57
N GLY A 315 18.35 31.02 -3.27
CA GLY A 315 18.40 32.43 -2.88
C GLY A 315 18.32 32.75 -1.40
N GLY A 316 18.38 31.78 -0.49
CA GLY A 316 18.41 32.03 0.95
C GLY A 316 19.82 32.41 1.41
N LYS A 317 20.26 33.68 1.24
CA LYS A 317 21.32 34.26 2.06
C LYS A 317 20.81 34.32 3.49
N THR A 318 21.45 33.56 4.38
CA THR A 318 21.40 33.80 5.82
C THR A 318 21.82 35.24 6.05
N GLY A 319 20.89 36.12 6.46
CA GLY A 319 21.16 37.39 7.10
C GLY A 319 20.98 37.20 8.60
#